data_fe325b541834cab20ae0bb2da7671b74
#
_entry.id   fe325b541834cab20ae0bb2da7671b74
#
_cell.length_a   1.000
_cell.length_b   1.000
_cell.length_c   1.000
_cell.angle_alpha   90.00
_cell.angle_beta   90.00
_cell.angle_gamma   90.00
#
_symmetry.space_group_name_H-M   'P 1'
#
loop_
_entity.id
_entity.type
_entity.pdbx_description
1 polymer ?
#
loop_
_entity_poly.entity_id
_entity_poly.type
_entity_poly.pdbx_seq_one_letter_code
_entity_poly.pdbx_strand_id
1 'polypeptide(L)'
;MTLKDISKYIKDDIGFSYQGYFRSGWGTGNHGSPQTYAAGSLGRFGNEMSGWFDLTLNQRVYNQDGKTANAVVTYDGNVGEQYNDAWFGDSANENIMQFSDIYLTTRGFLPFAPEADFWVGKHKLPQYEIQMLDWKTLTTDVAAGVGIENWALGVGLFDMSLSRDDVDVYSRDFSRTSQMNTNSVDVRYRNIPLWDDATLSLMAKYSAPNKTDEQQDNENDDSYFEMKDSWMLTSVLRQNLQRDTFNEFTLQVANNSYASSFASFSDASNTMAHGRYYYGDHTNGIAWRLISQGEMYLTDNIIMANALVYSHGEDVYSYESGAHSDFDSIRTVIRPAWIWNTWNQTGLELGWFKQQNKTQQGVTLNESAYKTTLWHALKVGESILGSRPEIRFYGAYINILDNELSNFKFNENSKDEFMAGIQAEVWW
;
A
#
# COMPACT_ATOMS: atom_id res chain seq x y z
N MET A 1 33.76 6.41 25.58
CA MET A 1 32.64 5.74 24.87
C MET A 1 32.03 6.78 23.96
N THR A 2 32.05 6.57 22.66
CA THR A 2 31.44 7.46 21.66
C THR A 2 29.95 7.15 21.52
N LEU A 3 29.18 8.05 20.91
CA LEU A 3 27.77 7.77 20.59
C LEU A 3 27.61 6.51 19.70
N LYS A 4 28.57 6.27 18.82
CA LYS A 4 28.62 5.07 17.98
C LYS A 4 28.84 3.79 18.81
N ASP A 5 29.71 3.85 19.84
CA ASP A 5 29.95 2.71 20.76
C ASP A 5 28.70 2.41 21.57
N ILE A 6 28.00 3.43 22.04
CA ILE A 6 26.75 3.29 22.81
C ILE A 6 25.66 2.68 21.92
N SER A 7 25.48 3.18 20.69
CA SER A 7 24.50 2.65 19.75
C SER A 7 24.76 1.18 19.42
N LYS A 8 26.04 0.83 19.19
CA LYS A 8 26.44 -0.55 18.96
C LYS A 8 26.16 -1.44 20.18
N TYR A 9 26.51 -0.99 21.38
CA TYR A 9 26.21 -1.73 22.61
C TYR A 9 24.72 -1.97 22.81
N ILE A 10 23.89 -0.96 22.60
CA ILE A 10 22.42 -1.10 22.70
C ILE A 10 21.91 -2.15 21.72
N LYS A 11 22.36 -2.13 20.47
CA LYS A 11 21.93 -3.06 19.44
C LYS A 11 22.46 -4.48 19.64
N ASP A 12 23.75 -4.62 19.89
CA ASP A 12 24.41 -5.93 19.88
C ASP A 12 24.29 -6.65 21.23
N ASP A 13 24.42 -5.94 22.36
CA ASP A 13 24.40 -6.52 23.71
C ASP A 13 23.00 -6.48 24.34
N ILE A 14 22.33 -5.32 24.35
CA ILE A 14 20.98 -5.21 24.90
C ILE A 14 19.95 -5.80 23.92
N GLY A 15 20.23 -5.76 22.61
CA GLY A 15 19.36 -6.29 21.58
C GLY A 15 18.14 -5.43 21.30
N PHE A 16 18.21 -4.12 21.62
CA PHE A 16 17.15 -3.18 21.33
C PHE A 16 17.48 -2.40 20.06
N SER A 17 16.49 -2.29 19.19
CA SER A 17 16.54 -1.42 18.01
C SER A 17 15.19 -0.78 17.75
N TYR A 18 15.21 0.37 17.11
CA TYR A 18 14.00 1.04 16.67
C TYR A 18 14.21 1.64 15.29
N GLN A 19 13.12 1.78 14.58
CA GLN A 19 13.05 2.46 13.29
C GLN A 19 11.76 3.24 13.23
N GLY A 20 11.72 4.27 12.42
CA GLY A 20 10.55 5.09 12.32
C GLY A 20 10.40 5.74 10.96
N TYR A 21 9.22 6.27 10.76
CA TYR A 21 8.83 7.05 9.61
C TYR A 21 7.89 8.16 10.06
N PHE A 22 7.98 9.33 9.47
CA PHE A 22 6.87 10.27 9.45
C PHE A 22 6.87 11.11 8.19
N ARG A 23 5.69 11.58 7.84
CA ARG A 23 5.49 12.72 6.95
C ARG A 23 4.54 13.71 7.62
N SER A 24 4.81 14.98 7.45
CA SER A 24 3.99 16.07 7.97
C SER A 24 4.31 17.35 7.22
N GLY A 25 3.36 18.26 7.13
CA GLY A 25 3.57 19.48 6.38
C GLY A 25 2.52 20.55 6.60
N TRP A 26 2.59 21.54 5.75
CA TRP A 26 1.63 22.63 5.65
C TRP A 26 1.30 22.88 4.19
N GLY A 27 0.03 23.14 3.92
CA GLY A 27 -0.42 23.49 2.57
C GLY A 27 -1.67 24.36 2.59
N THR A 28 -1.89 25.06 1.49
CA THR A 28 -3.08 25.85 1.26
C THR A 28 -3.52 25.75 -0.19
N GLY A 29 -4.82 25.89 -0.44
CA GLY A 29 -5.42 25.85 -1.77
C GLY A 29 -6.10 27.16 -2.16
N ASN A 30 -6.36 27.32 -3.44
CA ASN A 30 -7.10 28.48 -3.96
C ASN A 30 -8.61 28.43 -3.64
N HIS A 31 -9.11 27.25 -3.25
CA HIS A 31 -10.50 27.02 -2.80
C HIS A 31 -10.59 26.75 -1.29
N GLY A 32 -9.67 27.29 -0.48
CA GLY A 32 -9.64 27.12 0.97
C GLY A 32 -8.72 26.01 1.42
N SER A 33 -9.18 25.13 2.34
CA SER A 33 -8.40 23.97 2.75
C SER A 33 -8.18 23.02 1.57
N PRO A 34 -6.91 22.63 1.29
CA PRO A 34 -6.62 21.74 0.19
C PRO A 34 -7.24 20.35 0.42
N GLN A 35 -7.64 19.70 -0.65
CA GLN A 35 -8.28 18.40 -0.62
C GLN A 35 -7.48 17.37 -1.43
N THR A 36 -7.42 16.15 -0.94
CA THR A 36 -6.84 15.01 -1.66
C THR A 36 -7.83 14.46 -2.68
N TYR A 37 -7.40 14.27 -3.91
CA TYR A 37 -8.19 13.61 -4.95
C TYR A 37 -7.37 12.56 -5.69
N ALA A 38 -7.87 11.32 -5.73
CA ALA A 38 -7.33 10.21 -6.49
C ALA A 38 -5.79 10.06 -6.38
N ALA A 39 -5.21 10.18 -5.17
CA ALA A 39 -3.77 10.13 -4.95
C ALA A 39 -3.16 8.81 -5.47
N GLY A 40 -3.87 7.68 -5.33
CA GLY A 40 -3.50 6.38 -5.86
C GLY A 40 -3.51 6.26 -7.39
N SER A 41 -3.90 7.31 -8.11
CA SER A 41 -3.90 7.37 -9.57
C SER A 41 -3.11 8.54 -10.14
N LEU A 42 -3.12 9.69 -9.45
CA LEU A 42 -2.47 10.93 -9.88
C LEU A 42 -1.09 11.14 -9.26
N GLY A 43 -0.71 10.32 -8.32
CA GLY A 43 0.49 10.53 -7.51
C GLY A 43 0.21 11.33 -6.24
N ARG A 44 0.92 10.93 -5.20
CA ARG A 44 0.76 11.47 -3.84
C ARG A 44 1.32 12.89 -3.68
N PHE A 45 2.35 13.26 -4.42
CA PHE A 45 3.11 14.46 -4.17
C PHE A 45 2.30 15.74 -4.45
N GLY A 46 2.14 16.59 -3.44
CA GLY A 46 1.24 17.75 -3.50
C GLY A 46 -0.25 17.39 -3.54
N ASN A 47 -0.60 16.16 -3.12
CA ASN A 47 -1.95 15.62 -3.09
C ASN A 47 -2.17 14.75 -1.84
N GLU A 48 -1.38 14.99 -0.79
CA GLU A 48 -1.49 14.37 0.53
C GLU A 48 -1.67 15.46 1.56
N MET A 49 -2.84 15.49 2.19
CA MET A 49 -3.24 16.57 3.09
C MET A 49 -3.32 16.13 4.55
N SER A 50 -2.69 14.99 4.87
CA SER A 50 -2.54 14.47 6.24
C SER A 50 -1.13 13.97 6.48
N GLY A 51 -0.70 14.03 7.73
CA GLY A 51 0.53 13.38 8.17
C GLY A 51 0.34 11.90 8.39
N TRP A 52 1.45 11.18 8.49
CA TRP A 52 1.52 9.78 8.88
C TRP A 52 2.73 9.56 9.77
N PHE A 53 2.62 8.59 10.67
CA PHE A 53 3.67 8.24 11.61
C PHE A 53 3.74 6.73 11.79
N ASP A 54 4.97 6.18 11.76
CA ASP A 54 5.28 4.79 12.12
C ASP A 54 6.43 4.77 13.12
N LEU A 55 6.33 3.93 14.14
CA LEU A 55 7.43 3.63 15.06
C LEU A 55 7.46 2.13 15.36
N THR A 56 8.51 1.46 14.95
CA THR A 56 8.75 0.05 15.23
C THR A 56 9.81 -0.08 16.33
N LEU A 57 9.47 -0.80 17.37
CA LEU A 57 10.35 -1.20 18.45
C LEU A 57 10.64 -2.70 18.34
N ASN A 58 11.90 -3.07 18.38
CA ASN A 58 12.34 -4.47 18.34
C ASN A 58 13.24 -4.74 19.56
N GLN A 59 12.84 -5.68 20.40
CA GLN A 59 13.60 -6.14 21.55
C GLN A 59 13.94 -7.62 21.40
N ARG A 60 15.23 -7.94 21.35
CA ARG A 60 15.70 -9.30 21.47
C ARG A 60 15.51 -9.78 22.91
N VAL A 61 14.67 -10.78 23.09
CA VAL A 61 14.30 -11.36 24.40
C VAL A 61 15.05 -12.65 24.72
N TYR A 62 15.68 -13.25 23.71
CA TYR A 62 16.50 -14.46 23.85
C TYR A 62 17.63 -14.50 22.82
N ASN A 63 18.83 -14.95 23.24
CA ASN A 63 20.00 -15.13 22.35
C ASN A 63 20.99 -16.10 22.98
N GLN A 64 20.83 -17.40 22.72
CA GLN A 64 21.73 -18.46 23.18
C GLN A 64 21.74 -19.64 22.20
N ASP A 65 22.86 -20.33 22.12
CA ASP A 65 23.03 -21.57 21.36
C ASP A 65 22.57 -21.48 19.89
N GLY A 66 22.86 -20.33 19.24
CA GLY A 66 22.46 -20.08 17.86
C GLY A 66 20.95 -19.84 17.66
N LYS A 67 20.21 -19.66 18.77
CA LYS A 67 18.78 -19.36 18.74
C LYS A 67 18.52 -17.95 19.22
N THR A 68 17.64 -17.25 18.51
CA THR A 68 17.23 -15.88 18.87
C THR A 68 15.72 -15.78 18.91
N ALA A 69 15.20 -14.92 19.78
CA ALA A 69 13.80 -14.51 19.78
C ALA A 69 13.70 -13.00 19.96
N ASN A 70 12.84 -12.37 19.16
CA ASN A 70 12.60 -10.92 19.19
C ASN A 70 11.12 -10.63 19.37
N ALA A 71 10.79 -9.73 20.27
CA ALA A 71 9.47 -9.14 20.40
C ALA A 71 9.43 -7.83 19.57
N VAL A 72 8.46 -7.72 18.69
CA VAL A 72 8.29 -6.58 17.78
C VAL A 72 6.95 -5.93 17.99
N VAL A 73 6.96 -4.59 18.08
CA VAL A 73 5.76 -3.77 18.19
C VAL A 73 5.89 -2.60 17.24
N THR A 74 4.90 -2.40 16.38
CA THR A 74 4.80 -1.21 15.51
C THR A 74 3.57 -0.41 15.85
N TYR A 75 3.81 0.85 16.18
CA TYR A 75 2.80 1.89 16.29
C TYR A 75 2.76 2.67 14.97
N ASP A 76 1.58 2.81 14.39
CA ASP A 76 1.41 3.67 13.23
C ASP A 76 0.07 4.41 13.28
N GLY A 77 -0.06 5.44 12.46
CA GLY A 77 -1.31 6.13 12.38
C GLY A 77 -1.30 7.42 11.56
N ASN A 78 -2.52 7.90 11.35
CA ASN A 78 -2.76 9.19 10.71
C ASN A 78 -2.58 10.33 11.70
N VAL A 79 -1.92 11.38 11.26
CA VAL A 79 -1.71 12.62 12.02
C VAL A 79 -2.50 13.72 11.33
N GLY A 80 -3.48 14.28 12.03
CA GLY A 80 -4.27 15.40 11.54
C GLY A 80 -3.45 16.67 11.39
N GLU A 81 -3.69 17.41 10.29
CA GLU A 81 -3.02 18.67 9.96
C GLU A 81 -4.01 19.82 9.72
N GLN A 82 -5.32 19.55 9.83
CA GLN A 82 -6.35 20.58 9.65
C GLN A 82 -6.60 21.38 10.92
N TYR A 83 -6.57 20.71 12.07
CA TYR A 83 -6.83 21.32 13.37
C TYR A 83 -5.61 21.19 14.26
N ASN A 84 -5.46 22.07 15.23
CA ASN A 84 -4.38 21.96 16.22
C ASN A 84 -4.72 21.02 17.38
N ASP A 85 -5.71 20.15 17.19
CA ASP A 85 -6.12 19.17 18.20
C ASP A 85 -5.10 18.03 18.28
N ALA A 86 -4.63 17.75 19.50
CA ALA A 86 -3.58 16.76 19.73
C ALA A 86 -4.11 15.43 20.31
N TRP A 87 -5.42 15.30 20.49
CA TRP A 87 -6.02 14.13 21.12
C TRP A 87 -6.37 13.05 20.10
N PHE A 88 -6.14 11.78 20.50
CA PHE A 88 -6.58 10.65 19.71
C PHE A 88 -8.09 10.48 19.83
N GLY A 89 -8.76 10.20 18.70
CA GLY A 89 -10.19 10.00 18.65
C GLY A 89 -10.97 11.29 18.86
N ASP A 90 -10.44 12.41 18.38
CA ASP A 90 -11.20 13.67 18.32
C ASP A 90 -12.49 13.51 17.52
N SER A 91 -13.36 14.52 17.56
CA SER A 91 -14.67 14.48 16.89
C SER A 91 -14.58 14.37 15.36
N ALA A 92 -13.43 14.69 14.78
CA ALA A 92 -13.14 14.59 13.36
C ALA A 92 -12.40 13.29 12.98
N ASN A 93 -12.00 12.47 13.95
CA ASN A 93 -11.15 11.29 13.78
C ASN A 93 -9.86 11.58 13.01
N GLU A 94 -9.30 12.76 13.21
CA GLU A 94 -8.14 13.23 12.48
C GLU A 94 -6.85 12.52 12.90
N ASN A 95 -6.72 12.29 14.21
CA ASN A 95 -5.60 11.58 14.80
C ASN A 95 -6.01 10.14 15.15
N ILE A 96 -5.56 9.20 14.35
CA ILE A 96 -5.83 7.77 14.53
C ILE A 96 -4.52 7.03 14.73
N MET A 97 -4.41 6.28 15.82
CA MET A 97 -3.27 5.41 16.08
C MET A 97 -3.69 3.97 16.24
N GLN A 98 -2.84 3.07 15.77
CA GLN A 98 -3.06 1.64 15.83
C GLN A 98 -1.77 0.88 16.08
N PHE A 99 -1.90 -0.37 16.55
CA PHE A 99 -0.84 -1.36 16.48
C PHE A 99 -0.94 -2.11 15.16
N SER A 100 0.02 -1.89 14.27
CA SER A 100 0.09 -2.63 13.01
C SER A 100 0.86 -3.93 13.13
N ASP A 101 1.84 -4.00 14.04
CA ASP A 101 2.55 -5.22 14.39
C ASP A 101 2.57 -5.42 15.90
N ILE A 102 2.28 -6.62 16.37
CA ILE A 102 2.57 -7.15 17.69
C ILE A 102 2.83 -8.63 17.53
N TYR A 103 4.10 -9.04 17.46
CA TYR A 103 4.45 -10.42 17.24
C TYR A 103 5.78 -10.82 17.87
N LEU A 104 5.94 -12.12 18.06
CA LEU A 104 7.21 -12.75 18.40
C LEU A 104 7.78 -13.40 17.15
N THR A 105 9.04 -13.14 16.84
CA THR A 105 9.77 -13.86 15.80
C THR A 105 10.97 -14.57 16.37
N THR A 106 11.27 -15.77 15.84
CA THR A 106 12.35 -16.62 16.32
C THR A 106 13.18 -17.13 15.15
N ARG A 107 14.48 -17.33 15.39
CA ARG A 107 15.41 -17.97 14.45
C ARG A 107 16.20 -19.05 15.14
N GLY A 108 16.53 -20.12 14.43
CA GLY A 108 17.28 -21.26 14.98
C GLY A 108 16.43 -22.31 15.71
N PHE A 109 15.12 -22.11 15.84
CA PHE A 109 14.23 -23.03 16.54
C PHE A 109 13.65 -24.14 15.65
N LEU A 110 13.64 -23.95 14.33
CA LEU A 110 13.15 -24.95 13.39
C LEU A 110 14.33 -25.79 12.88
N PRO A 111 14.42 -27.10 13.23
CA PRO A 111 15.57 -27.92 12.85
C PRO A 111 15.75 -28.09 11.33
N PHE A 112 14.66 -28.00 10.58
CA PHE A 112 14.65 -28.13 9.11
C PHE A 112 14.91 -26.82 8.38
N ALA A 113 14.83 -25.69 9.07
CA ALA A 113 15.02 -24.34 8.54
C ALA A 113 15.62 -23.42 9.62
N PRO A 114 16.86 -23.67 10.08
CA PRO A 114 17.45 -22.92 11.20
C PRO A 114 17.72 -21.44 10.88
N GLU A 115 17.83 -21.09 9.61
CA GLU A 115 18.03 -19.72 9.14
C GLU A 115 16.72 -18.94 8.95
N ALA A 116 15.58 -19.65 8.95
CA ALA A 116 14.27 -19.03 8.74
C ALA A 116 13.76 -18.33 10.00
N ASP A 117 12.96 -17.31 9.79
CA ASP A 117 12.24 -16.59 10.83
C ASP A 117 10.86 -17.21 11.00
N PHE A 118 10.58 -17.79 12.17
CA PHE A 118 9.26 -18.28 12.54
C PHE A 118 8.58 -17.29 13.47
N TRP A 119 7.38 -16.83 13.09
CA TRP A 119 6.69 -15.79 13.81
C TRP A 119 5.25 -16.14 14.15
N VAL A 120 4.73 -15.53 15.23
CA VAL A 120 3.33 -15.65 15.67
C VAL A 120 2.87 -14.30 16.21
N GLY A 121 1.70 -13.85 15.77
CA GLY A 121 1.04 -12.64 16.24
C GLY A 121 0.41 -11.81 15.12
N LYS A 122 0.24 -10.52 15.34
CA LYS A 122 -0.15 -9.56 14.32
C LYS A 122 1.10 -9.07 13.62
N HIS A 123 1.26 -9.39 12.34
CA HIS A 123 2.47 -9.08 11.58
C HIS A 123 2.14 -8.72 10.13
N LYS A 124 2.60 -7.56 9.71
CA LYS A 124 2.59 -7.16 8.30
C LYS A 124 3.74 -7.86 7.57
N LEU A 125 3.42 -8.78 6.68
CA LEU A 125 4.42 -9.39 5.79
C LEU A 125 5.07 -8.32 4.89
N PRO A 126 6.27 -8.56 4.34
CA PRO A 126 6.92 -7.64 3.41
C PRO A 126 5.98 -7.19 2.31
N GLN A 127 5.83 -5.88 2.16
CA GLN A 127 4.92 -5.23 1.23
C GLN A 127 5.70 -4.72 0.02
N TYR A 128 5.09 -4.81 -1.15
CA TYR A 128 5.61 -4.19 -2.38
C TYR A 128 4.88 -2.86 -2.58
N GLU A 129 5.53 -1.78 -2.17
CA GLU A 129 4.95 -0.45 -2.21
C GLU A 129 5.22 0.24 -3.54
N ILE A 130 4.18 0.87 -4.10
CA ILE A 130 4.31 1.83 -5.17
C ILE A 130 4.33 3.21 -4.53
N GLN A 131 5.50 3.63 -4.12
CA GLN A 131 5.72 4.84 -3.30
C GLN A 131 5.10 6.10 -3.90
N MET A 132 5.11 6.26 -5.23
CA MET A 132 4.56 7.43 -5.90
C MET A 132 3.03 7.49 -5.86
N LEU A 133 2.35 6.35 -5.67
CA LEU A 133 0.89 6.24 -5.62
C LEU A 133 0.34 5.97 -4.21
N ASP A 134 1.23 5.74 -3.24
CA ASP A 134 0.91 5.45 -1.84
C ASP A 134 0.00 4.23 -1.63
N TRP A 135 0.18 3.19 -2.43
CA TRP A 135 -0.50 1.92 -2.20
C TRP A 135 0.41 0.70 -2.41
N LYS A 136 0.00 -0.44 -1.89
CA LYS A 136 0.78 -1.67 -1.86
C LYS A 136 0.17 -2.71 -2.78
N THR A 137 1.00 -3.36 -3.60
CA THR A 137 0.57 -4.46 -4.46
C THR A 137 0.30 -5.72 -3.67
N LEU A 138 0.97 -5.90 -2.54
CA LEU A 138 0.76 -6.99 -1.60
C LEU A 138 0.58 -6.39 -0.22
N THR A 139 -0.61 -6.45 0.29
CA THR A 139 -0.87 -6.19 1.70
C THR A 139 -1.18 -7.50 2.40
N THR A 140 -0.75 -7.62 3.62
CA THR A 140 -1.30 -8.57 4.57
C THR A 140 -2.02 -7.76 5.62
N ASP A 141 -3.28 -7.56 5.44
CA ASP A 141 -4.13 -7.06 6.51
C ASP A 141 -4.39 -8.22 7.46
N VAL A 142 -3.42 -8.50 8.33
CA VAL A 142 -3.46 -9.64 9.24
C VAL A 142 -3.85 -9.15 10.62
N ALA A 143 -5.01 -9.57 11.09
CA ALA A 143 -5.36 -9.37 12.49
C ALA A 143 -4.56 -10.33 13.39
N ALA A 144 -4.43 -11.59 13.01
CA ALA A 144 -3.64 -12.58 13.71
C ALA A 144 -3.11 -13.62 12.72
N GLY A 145 -1.89 -14.10 12.94
CA GLY A 145 -1.27 -15.05 12.03
C GLY A 145 -0.08 -15.79 12.61
N VAL A 146 0.43 -16.70 11.80
CA VAL A 146 1.63 -17.48 12.03
C VAL A 146 2.32 -17.70 10.69
N GLY A 147 3.65 -17.70 10.67
CA GLY A 147 4.35 -17.95 9.41
C GLY A 147 5.83 -18.20 9.55
N ILE A 148 6.41 -18.56 8.42
CA ILE A 148 7.84 -18.71 8.21
C ILE A 148 8.24 -17.71 7.13
N GLU A 149 9.31 -16.98 7.37
CA GLU A 149 9.90 -16.05 6.42
C GLU A 149 11.40 -16.32 6.24
N ASN A 150 11.92 -15.87 5.10
CA ASN A 150 13.35 -15.93 4.79
C ASN A 150 13.95 -17.36 4.82
N TRP A 151 13.15 -18.37 4.58
CA TRP A 151 13.67 -19.74 4.45
C TRP A 151 14.43 -19.88 3.13
N ALA A 152 15.75 -20.06 3.22
CA ALA A 152 16.60 -20.30 2.07
C ALA A 152 16.27 -21.67 1.45
N LEU A 153 15.50 -21.67 0.38
CA LEU A 153 15.06 -22.87 -0.32
C LEU A 153 15.51 -22.82 -1.79
N GLY A 154 16.43 -23.69 -2.16
CA GLY A 154 17.01 -23.66 -3.52
C GLY A 154 17.75 -22.38 -3.80
N VAL A 155 17.34 -21.65 -4.85
CA VAL A 155 18.00 -20.42 -5.30
C VAL A 155 17.37 -19.12 -4.76
N GLY A 156 16.24 -19.23 -4.06
CA GLY A 156 15.47 -18.09 -3.56
C GLY A 156 15.11 -18.21 -2.08
N LEU A 157 14.26 -17.29 -1.64
CA LEU A 157 13.73 -17.25 -0.29
C LEU A 157 12.24 -17.62 -0.31
N PHE A 158 11.88 -18.58 0.51
CA PHE A 158 10.51 -19.04 0.67
C PHE A 158 9.87 -18.46 1.93
N ASP A 159 8.66 -17.95 1.78
CA ASP A 159 7.82 -17.50 2.89
C ASP A 159 6.45 -18.17 2.77
N MET A 160 5.85 -18.49 3.91
CA MET A 160 4.48 -18.98 4.00
C MET A 160 3.83 -18.50 5.28
N SER A 161 2.59 -18.04 5.18
CA SER A 161 1.82 -17.66 6.36
C SER A 161 0.38 -18.12 6.29
N LEU A 162 -0.17 -18.33 7.48
CA LEU A 162 -1.61 -18.50 7.73
C LEU A 162 -2.07 -17.32 8.55
N SER A 163 -3.15 -16.69 8.14
CA SER A 163 -3.67 -15.52 8.82
C SER A 163 -5.18 -15.53 8.90
N ARG A 164 -5.68 -14.80 9.87
CA ARG A 164 -7.11 -14.57 10.08
C ARG A 164 -7.40 -13.08 9.99
N ASP A 165 -8.50 -12.73 9.37
CA ASP A 165 -9.10 -11.42 9.45
C ASP A 165 -10.62 -11.55 9.51
N ASP A 166 -11.30 -10.64 10.22
CA ASP A 166 -12.75 -10.62 10.29
C ASP A 166 -13.26 -9.42 9.49
N VAL A 167 -14.25 -9.67 8.66
CA VAL A 167 -14.89 -8.65 7.84
C VAL A 167 -16.37 -8.57 8.15
N ASP A 168 -16.95 -7.40 7.98
CA ASP A 168 -18.39 -7.20 8.14
C ASP A 168 -19.08 -7.44 6.78
N VAL A 169 -20.14 -8.23 6.80
CA VAL A 169 -21.02 -8.46 5.64
C VAL A 169 -22.39 -7.84 5.92
N TYR A 170 -22.99 -7.27 4.88
CA TYR A 170 -24.29 -6.62 4.99
C TYR A 170 -25.43 -7.55 4.61
N SER A 171 -26.57 -7.36 5.30
CA SER A 171 -27.86 -7.83 4.77
C SER A 171 -28.18 -7.09 3.46
N ARG A 172 -28.95 -7.74 2.58
CA ARG A 172 -29.27 -7.16 1.24
C ARG A 172 -30.04 -5.83 1.32
N ASP A 173 -30.73 -5.58 2.40
CA ASP A 173 -31.41 -4.31 2.67
C ASP A 173 -30.52 -3.27 3.39
N PHE A 174 -29.26 -3.62 3.67
CA PHE A 174 -28.30 -2.81 4.40
C PHE A 174 -28.70 -2.43 5.82
N SER A 175 -29.72 -3.08 6.39
CA SER A 175 -30.23 -2.77 7.74
C SER A 175 -29.41 -3.45 8.84
N ARG A 176 -28.68 -4.52 8.54
CA ARG A 176 -27.92 -5.32 9.48
C ARG A 176 -26.54 -5.64 8.95
N THR A 177 -25.61 -5.84 9.87
CA THR A 177 -24.26 -6.38 9.60
C THR A 177 -24.05 -7.65 10.41
N SER A 178 -23.23 -8.56 9.86
CA SER A 178 -22.74 -9.74 10.56
C SER A 178 -21.23 -9.82 10.36
N GLN A 179 -20.50 -10.07 11.44
CA GLN A 179 -19.06 -10.29 11.37
C GLN A 179 -18.76 -11.69 10.86
N MET A 180 -17.94 -11.79 9.81
CA MET A 180 -17.55 -13.04 9.19
C MET A 180 -16.04 -13.23 9.29
N ASN A 181 -15.63 -14.37 9.85
CA ASN A 181 -14.23 -14.75 9.91
C ASN A 181 -13.72 -15.17 8.53
N THR A 182 -12.53 -14.70 8.13
CA THR A 182 -11.82 -15.15 6.94
C THR A 182 -10.45 -15.69 7.30
N ASN A 183 -10.05 -16.80 6.65
CA ASN A 183 -8.72 -17.36 6.79
C ASN A 183 -7.98 -17.25 5.45
N SER A 184 -6.71 -16.88 5.53
CA SER A 184 -5.88 -16.68 4.35
C SER A 184 -4.59 -17.50 4.42
N VAL A 185 -4.16 -18.01 3.27
CA VAL A 185 -2.84 -18.56 3.03
C VAL A 185 -2.10 -17.64 2.10
N ASP A 186 -0.88 -17.23 2.47
CA ASP A 186 0.03 -16.42 1.62
C ASP A 186 1.32 -17.23 1.44
N VAL A 187 1.73 -17.43 0.20
CA VAL A 187 2.94 -18.17 -0.16
C VAL A 187 3.77 -17.31 -1.10
N ARG A 188 5.07 -17.18 -0.82
CA ARG A 188 5.98 -16.36 -1.62
C ARG A 188 7.28 -17.10 -1.87
N TYR A 189 7.78 -17.05 -3.09
CA TYR A 189 9.11 -17.47 -3.44
C TYR A 189 9.83 -16.31 -4.11
N ARG A 190 10.75 -15.69 -3.35
CA ARG A 190 11.33 -14.39 -3.65
C ARG A 190 12.79 -14.47 -4.07
N ASN A 191 13.24 -13.44 -4.78
CA ASN A 191 14.64 -13.21 -5.13
C ASN A 191 15.27 -14.35 -5.95
N ILE A 192 14.49 -14.97 -6.82
CA ILE A 192 14.98 -15.97 -7.76
C ILE A 192 15.88 -15.26 -8.77
N PRO A 193 17.21 -15.54 -8.84
CA PRO A 193 18.08 -14.89 -9.81
C PRO A 193 17.74 -15.36 -11.21
N LEU A 194 17.64 -14.44 -12.18
CA LEU A 194 17.40 -14.73 -13.60
C LEU A 194 18.63 -14.48 -14.44
N TRP A 195 19.09 -13.24 -14.46
CA TRP A 195 20.32 -12.79 -15.12
C TRP A 195 20.98 -11.72 -14.24
N ASP A 196 22.09 -11.16 -14.70
CA ASP A 196 22.82 -10.16 -13.93
C ASP A 196 21.90 -8.99 -13.54
N ASP A 197 21.88 -8.69 -12.23
CA ASP A 197 21.10 -7.63 -11.64
C ASP A 197 19.56 -7.79 -11.73
N ALA A 198 19.06 -8.97 -12.13
CA ALA A 198 17.63 -9.24 -12.20
C ALA A 198 17.18 -10.37 -11.29
N THR A 199 16.04 -10.15 -10.61
CA THR A 199 15.40 -11.15 -9.78
C THR A 199 13.90 -11.26 -10.10
N LEU A 200 13.38 -12.48 -9.93
CA LEU A 200 11.95 -12.79 -10.02
C LEU A 200 11.42 -13.17 -8.65
N SER A 201 10.24 -12.69 -8.32
CA SER A 201 9.47 -13.14 -7.15
C SER A 201 8.09 -13.59 -7.60
N LEU A 202 7.66 -14.76 -7.10
CA LEU A 202 6.35 -15.35 -7.40
C LEU A 202 5.57 -15.50 -6.10
N MET A 203 4.32 -15.06 -6.09
CA MET A 203 3.51 -14.99 -4.88
C MET A 203 2.08 -15.40 -5.18
N ALA A 204 1.47 -16.09 -4.22
CA ALA A 204 0.08 -16.53 -4.29
C ALA A 204 -0.60 -16.28 -2.93
N LYS A 205 -1.80 -15.73 -2.97
CA LYS A 205 -2.65 -15.55 -1.80
C LYS A 205 -4.03 -16.14 -2.07
N TYR A 206 -4.56 -16.87 -1.08
CA TYR A 206 -5.91 -17.42 -1.11
C TYR A 206 -6.60 -17.11 0.21
N SER A 207 -7.83 -16.61 0.14
CA SER A 207 -8.64 -16.29 1.32
C SER A 207 -10.02 -16.92 1.18
N ALA A 208 -10.47 -17.55 2.25
CA ALA A 208 -11.76 -18.22 2.32
C ALA A 208 -12.55 -17.76 3.56
N PRO A 209 -13.85 -17.47 3.43
CA PRO A 209 -14.71 -17.24 4.58
C PRO A 209 -14.91 -18.53 5.37
N ASN A 210 -14.87 -18.42 6.70
CA ASN A 210 -15.19 -19.48 7.64
C ASN A 210 -16.58 -19.24 8.21
N LYS A 211 -17.59 -19.65 7.45
CA LYS A 211 -19.00 -19.36 7.71
C LYS A 211 -19.58 -20.29 8.78
N THR A 212 -20.38 -19.72 9.67
CA THR A 212 -21.26 -20.49 10.56
C THR A 212 -22.48 -21.04 9.79
N ASP A 213 -23.17 -22.02 10.36
CA ASP A 213 -24.42 -22.53 9.76
C ASP A 213 -25.46 -21.42 9.56
N GLU A 214 -25.61 -20.51 10.54
CA GLU A 214 -26.49 -19.35 10.42
C GLU A 214 -26.11 -18.41 9.27
N GLN A 215 -24.79 -18.17 9.07
CA GLN A 215 -24.33 -17.34 7.97
C GLN A 215 -24.58 -18.00 6.61
N GLN A 216 -24.40 -19.33 6.52
CA GLN A 216 -24.75 -20.07 5.31
C GLN A 216 -26.26 -20.05 5.02
N ASP A 217 -27.09 -20.20 6.06
CA ASP A 217 -28.54 -20.12 5.90
C ASP A 217 -28.98 -18.72 5.47
N ASN A 218 -28.39 -17.66 6.04
CA ASN A 218 -28.66 -16.27 5.65
C ASN A 218 -28.23 -15.94 4.22
N GLU A 219 -27.21 -16.57 3.69
CA GLU A 219 -26.81 -16.45 2.30
C GLU A 219 -27.75 -17.26 1.39
N ASN A 220 -28.14 -18.47 1.80
CA ASN A 220 -29.02 -19.36 1.02
C ASN A 220 -30.46 -18.82 0.90
N ASP A 221 -30.93 -18.07 1.90
CA ASP A 221 -32.26 -17.45 1.88
C ASP A 221 -32.26 -16.03 1.30
N ASP A 222 -31.13 -15.58 0.74
CA ASP A 222 -30.91 -14.25 0.18
C ASP A 222 -31.09 -13.10 1.18
N SER A 223 -30.98 -13.32 2.47
CA SER A 223 -31.07 -12.26 3.48
C SER A 223 -29.79 -11.45 3.61
N TYR A 224 -28.63 -12.06 3.32
CA TYR A 224 -27.31 -11.41 3.28
C TYR A 224 -26.64 -11.59 1.92
N PHE A 225 -25.69 -10.69 1.62
CA PHE A 225 -24.80 -10.88 0.47
C PHE A 225 -23.86 -12.06 0.72
N GLU A 226 -23.72 -12.92 -0.27
CA GLU A 226 -22.82 -14.06 -0.21
C GLU A 226 -21.37 -13.60 -0.23
N MET A 227 -20.53 -14.14 0.63
CA MET A 227 -19.08 -13.95 0.59
C MET A 227 -18.40 -15.15 -0.03
N LYS A 228 -17.60 -14.93 -1.09
CA LYS A 228 -16.87 -15.95 -1.82
C LYS A 228 -15.40 -15.97 -1.48
N ASP A 229 -14.77 -17.12 -1.75
CA ASP A 229 -13.32 -17.26 -1.76
C ASP A 229 -12.69 -16.28 -2.74
N SER A 230 -11.49 -15.84 -2.43
CA SER A 230 -10.74 -14.98 -3.33
C SER A 230 -9.28 -15.43 -3.40
N TRP A 231 -8.70 -15.37 -4.60
CA TRP A 231 -7.28 -15.65 -4.80
C TRP A 231 -6.62 -14.56 -5.63
N MET A 232 -5.32 -14.44 -5.46
CA MET A 232 -4.48 -13.53 -6.22
C MET A 232 -3.11 -14.16 -6.48
N LEU A 233 -2.66 -14.07 -7.73
CA LEU A 233 -1.31 -14.45 -8.16
C LEU A 233 -0.54 -13.18 -8.51
N THR A 234 0.71 -13.12 -8.09
CA THR A 234 1.60 -11.98 -8.34
C THR A 234 2.97 -12.45 -8.79
N SER A 235 3.48 -11.82 -9.83
CA SER A 235 4.85 -11.98 -10.31
C SER A 235 5.52 -10.61 -10.33
N VAL A 236 6.70 -10.49 -9.72
CA VAL A 236 7.50 -9.26 -9.71
C VAL A 236 8.87 -9.53 -10.31
N LEU A 237 9.15 -8.90 -11.43
CA LEU A 237 10.49 -8.86 -12.04
C LEU A 237 11.16 -7.56 -11.63
N ARG A 238 12.23 -7.64 -10.86
CA ARG A 238 13.06 -6.48 -10.50
C ARG A 238 14.34 -6.47 -11.27
N GLN A 239 14.62 -5.39 -11.97
CA GLN A 239 15.89 -5.10 -12.62
C GLN A 239 16.59 -3.99 -11.86
N ASN A 240 17.72 -4.28 -11.24
CA ASN A 240 18.60 -3.25 -10.70
C ASN A 240 19.34 -2.55 -11.85
N LEU A 241 19.49 -1.25 -11.69
CA LEU A 241 20.11 -0.36 -12.68
C LEU A 241 21.33 0.33 -12.06
N GLN A 242 21.95 1.23 -12.79
CA GLN A 242 23.12 1.95 -12.32
C GLN A 242 22.85 2.80 -11.08
N ARG A 243 23.84 2.95 -10.19
CA ARG A 243 23.79 3.81 -8.98
C ARG A 243 22.65 3.42 -8.03
N ASP A 244 22.46 2.12 -7.81
CA ASP A 244 21.44 1.58 -6.91
C ASP A 244 19.98 1.95 -7.27
N THR A 245 19.72 2.37 -8.51
CA THR A 245 18.37 2.56 -9.03
C THR A 245 17.80 1.23 -9.53
N PHE A 246 16.50 1.21 -9.79
CA PHE A 246 15.80 -0.02 -10.21
C PHE A 246 14.54 0.27 -10.99
N ASN A 247 14.06 -0.73 -11.70
CA ASN A 247 12.68 -0.79 -12.15
C ASN A 247 12.06 -2.16 -11.83
N GLU A 248 10.84 -2.18 -11.36
CA GLU A 248 10.05 -3.37 -11.11
C GLU A 248 8.88 -3.45 -12.09
N PHE A 249 8.67 -4.66 -12.61
CA PHE A 249 7.53 -4.99 -13.46
C PHE A 249 6.70 -6.02 -12.73
N THR A 250 5.45 -5.69 -12.42
CA THR A 250 4.54 -6.57 -11.69
C THR A 250 3.37 -6.96 -12.57
N LEU A 251 3.09 -8.26 -12.62
CA LEU A 251 1.85 -8.81 -13.17
C LEU A 251 1.04 -9.40 -12.01
N GLN A 252 -0.22 -9.01 -11.92
CA GLN A 252 -1.17 -9.60 -10.97
C GLN A 252 -2.42 -10.07 -11.69
N VAL A 253 -2.97 -11.19 -11.19
CA VAL A 253 -4.27 -11.74 -11.62
C VAL A 253 -5.02 -12.12 -10.37
N ALA A 254 -6.30 -11.76 -10.29
CA ALA A 254 -7.14 -12.00 -9.11
C ALA A 254 -8.59 -12.25 -9.50
N ASN A 255 -9.33 -12.88 -8.58
CA ASN A 255 -10.78 -13.02 -8.69
C ASN A 255 -11.51 -12.37 -7.51
N ASN A 256 -12.82 -12.31 -7.58
CA ASN A 256 -13.74 -11.89 -6.52
C ASN A 256 -13.26 -10.63 -5.77
N SER A 257 -13.11 -10.69 -4.45
CA SER A 257 -12.75 -9.53 -3.62
C SER A 257 -11.40 -8.92 -3.97
N TYR A 258 -10.38 -9.73 -4.30
CA TYR A 258 -9.08 -9.17 -4.73
C TYR A 258 -9.15 -8.52 -6.10
N ALA A 259 -9.99 -9.02 -7.02
CA ALA A 259 -10.24 -8.36 -8.30
C ALA A 259 -10.91 -6.99 -8.12
N SER A 260 -11.80 -6.86 -7.13
CA SER A 260 -12.46 -5.59 -6.81
C SER A 260 -11.46 -4.48 -6.44
N SER A 261 -10.37 -4.82 -5.76
CA SER A 261 -9.34 -3.84 -5.41
C SER A 261 -8.61 -3.25 -6.62
N PHE A 262 -8.58 -3.98 -7.75
CA PHE A 262 -7.96 -3.47 -8.98
C PHE A 262 -8.84 -2.43 -9.69
N ALA A 263 -10.14 -2.42 -9.41
CA ALA A 263 -11.10 -1.47 -9.95
C ALA A 263 -11.11 -0.11 -9.21
N SER A 264 -10.55 -0.03 -8.00
CA SER A 264 -10.50 1.23 -7.26
C SER A 264 -9.48 2.20 -7.87
N PHE A 265 -9.89 3.44 -8.13
CA PHE A 265 -9.01 4.46 -8.70
C PHE A 265 -8.33 5.34 -7.65
N SER A 266 -8.85 5.45 -6.44
CA SER A 266 -8.28 6.28 -5.39
C SER A 266 -7.24 5.55 -4.53
N ASP A 267 -7.47 4.27 -4.25
CA ASP A 267 -6.54 3.37 -3.56
C ASP A 267 -6.73 1.96 -4.11
N ALA A 268 -5.67 1.38 -4.65
CA ALA A 268 -5.69 0.05 -5.25
C ALA A 268 -4.91 -0.98 -4.42
N SER A 269 -4.70 -0.72 -3.13
CA SER A 269 -4.13 -1.71 -2.21
C SER A 269 -5.02 -2.95 -2.14
N ASN A 270 -4.38 -4.12 -2.13
CA ASN A 270 -5.12 -5.38 -2.08
C ASN A 270 -5.76 -5.58 -0.72
N THR A 271 -7.06 -5.78 -0.72
CA THR A 271 -7.83 -6.06 0.50
C THR A 271 -8.92 -7.09 0.21
N MET A 272 -9.31 -7.87 1.23
CA MET A 272 -10.41 -8.81 1.13
C MET A 272 -11.76 -8.08 1.11
N ALA A 273 -11.85 -6.93 1.79
CA ALA A 273 -13.06 -6.11 1.82
C ALA A 273 -12.70 -4.63 1.95
N HIS A 274 -13.42 -3.76 1.27
CA HIS A 274 -13.19 -2.32 1.32
C HIS A 274 -13.58 -1.77 2.70
N GLY A 275 -12.66 -1.07 3.38
CA GLY A 275 -12.89 -0.51 4.70
C GLY A 275 -13.34 -1.56 5.74
N ARG A 276 -13.03 -2.84 5.54
CA ARG A 276 -13.46 -4.02 6.30
C ARG A 276 -14.94 -4.39 6.12
N TYR A 277 -15.63 -3.79 5.16
CA TYR A 277 -17.00 -4.12 4.83
C TYR A 277 -17.07 -4.82 3.48
N TYR A 278 -17.76 -5.96 3.44
CA TYR A 278 -18.08 -6.66 2.22
C TYR A 278 -19.58 -6.49 1.91
N TYR A 279 -19.89 -5.88 0.81
CA TYR A 279 -21.27 -5.66 0.37
C TYR A 279 -21.34 -5.67 -1.15
N GLY A 280 -22.50 -5.96 -1.69
CA GLY A 280 -22.75 -6.09 -3.10
C GLY A 280 -23.01 -7.53 -3.49
N ASP A 281 -23.30 -7.74 -4.76
CA ASP A 281 -23.51 -9.07 -5.32
C ASP A 281 -22.17 -9.68 -5.72
N HIS A 282 -22.14 -11.02 -5.79
CA HIS A 282 -20.93 -11.70 -6.22
C HIS A 282 -20.84 -11.80 -7.72
N THR A 283 -19.61 -11.92 -8.14
CA THR A 283 -19.23 -12.04 -9.53
C THR A 283 -18.35 -13.27 -9.69
N ASN A 284 -18.25 -13.80 -10.92
CA ASN A 284 -17.34 -14.90 -11.25
C ASN A 284 -16.16 -14.40 -12.08
N GLY A 285 -15.94 -13.10 -12.08
CA GLY A 285 -14.99 -12.43 -12.94
C GLY A 285 -13.55 -12.51 -12.46
N ILE A 286 -12.68 -12.14 -13.37
CA ILE A 286 -11.23 -12.05 -13.17
C ILE A 286 -10.77 -10.64 -13.53
N ALA A 287 -9.84 -10.12 -12.75
CA ALA A 287 -9.12 -8.91 -13.10
C ALA A 287 -7.63 -9.19 -13.16
N TRP A 288 -6.93 -8.42 -13.98
CA TRP A 288 -5.48 -8.43 -14.03
C TRP A 288 -4.93 -7.00 -14.11
N ARG A 289 -3.70 -6.82 -13.68
CA ARG A 289 -3.01 -5.54 -13.82
C ARG A 289 -1.52 -5.73 -14.09
N LEU A 290 -0.98 -4.79 -14.86
CA LEU A 290 0.43 -4.62 -15.13
C LEU A 290 0.91 -3.34 -14.46
N ILE A 291 2.05 -3.41 -13.79
CA ILE A 291 2.65 -2.29 -13.09
C ILE A 291 4.11 -2.18 -13.50
N SER A 292 4.55 -0.97 -13.82
CA SER A 292 5.97 -0.62 -13.90
C SER A 292 6.25 0.49 -12.91
N GLN A 293 7.20 0.29 -12.01
CA GLN A 293 7.57 1.31 -11.03
C GLN A 293 9.07 1.27 -10.74
N GLY A 294 9.62 2.41 -10.40
CA GLY A 294 11.03 2.53 -10.05
C GLY A 294 11.59 3.90 -10.33
N GLU A 295 12.91 3.97 -10.36
CA GLU A 295 13.65 5.19 -10.70
C GLU A 295 14.90 4.86 -11.49
N MET A 296 15.31 5.78 -12.35
CA MET A 296 16.50 5.64 -13.19
C MET A 296 17.16 6.99 -13.46
N TYR A 297 18.47 6.98 -13.64
CA TYR A 297 19.19 8.14 -14.18
C TYR A 297 18.99 8.23 -15.69
N LEU A 298 18.50 9.37 -16.16
CA LEU A 298 18.45 9.69 -17.60
C LEU A 298 19.76 10.29 -18.07
N THR A 299 20.40 11.06 -17.20
CA THR A 299 21.75 11.62 -17.36
C THR A 299 22.43 11.68 -16.00
N ASP A 300 23.67 12.13 -15.91
CA ASP A 300 24.36 12.30 -14.62
C ASP A 300 23.64 13.26 -13.65
N ASN A 301 22.90 14.22 -14.19
CA ASN A 301 22.22 15.25 -13.41
C ASN A 301 20.67 15.15 -13.47
N ILE A 302 20.12 14.15 -14.15
CA ILE A 302 18.66 13.97 -14.24
C ILE A 302 18.31 12.55 -13.81
N ILE A 303 17.53 12.46 -12.76
CA ILE A 303 16.91 11.21 -12.29
C ILE A 303 15.40 11.29 -12.53
N MET A 304 14.77 10.17 -12.85
CA MET A 304 13.34 10.08 -13.09
C MET A 304 12.74 8.88 -12.34
N ALA A 305 11.73 9.12 -11.52
CA ALA A 305 10.88 8.06 -10.98
C ALA A 305 9.64 7.89 -11.86
N ASN A 306 9.10 6.67 -11.88
CA ASN A 306 7.91 6.32 -12.63
C ASN A 306 6.98 5.39 -11.85
N ALA A 307 5.68 5.49 -12.13
CA ALA A 307 4.66 4.54 -11.74
C ALA A 307 3.61 4.47 -12.86
N LEU A 308 3.58 3.37 -13.58
CA LEU A 308 2.66 3.11 -14.69
C LEU A 308 1.83 1.90 -14.31
N VAL A 309 0.50 2.02 -14.36
CA VAL A 309 -0.41 0.92 -14.03
C VAL A 309 -1.46 0.81 -15.12
N TYR A 310 -1.66 -0.40 -15.64
CA TYR A 310 -2.81 -0.75 -16.45
C TYR A 310 -3.57 -1.87 -15.78
N SER A 311 -4.87 -1.73 -15.62
CA SER A 311 -5.75 -2.72 -15.00
C SER A 311 -6.98 -2.96 -15.85
N HIS A 312 -7.40 -4.21 -15.92
CA HIS A 312 -8.59 -4.64 -16.63
C HIS A 312 -9.32 -5.71 -15.83
N GLY A 313 -10.63 -5.69 -15.86
CA GLY A 313 -11.45 -6.72 -15.25
C GLY A 313 -12.80 -6.84 -15.93
N GLU A 314 -13.32 -8.06 -15.96
CA GLU A 314 -14.63 -8.39 -16.47
C GLU A 314 -15.44 -9.11 -15.41
N ASP A 315 -16.71 -8.76 -15.29
CA ASP A 315 -17.65 -9.36 -14.34
C ASP A 315 -17.14 -9.36 -12.89
N VAL A 316 -16.61 -8.22 -12.44
CA VAL A 316 -16.11 -8.02 -11.07
C VAL A 316 -17.06 -7.16 -10.26
N TYR A 317 -16.97 -7.21 -8.95
CA TYR A 317 -17.62 -6.23 -8.08
C TYR A 317 -16.75 -4.98 -7.99
N SER A 318 -17.30 -3.83 -8.32
CA SER A 318 -16.67 -2.51 -8.11
C SER A 318 -17.39 -1.74 -7.02
N TYR A 319 -16.65 -1.20 -6.07
CA TYR A 319 -17.24 -0.35 -5.01
C TYR A 319 -17.79 0.98 -5.55
N GLU A 320 -17.37 1.38 -6.75
CA GLU A 320 -17.84 2.60 -7.41
C GLU A 320 -19.06 2.35 -8.32
N SER A 321 -19.11 1.21 -9.03
CA SER A 321 -20.15 0.92 -10.04
C SER A 321 -21.00 -0.30 -9.73
N GLY A 322 -20.73 -1.03 -8.64
CA GLY A 322 -21.52 -2.16 -8.18
C GLY A 322 -21.11 -3.52 -8.75
N ALA A 323 -22.01 -4.49 -8.59
CA ALA A 323 -21.82 -5.86 -9.03
C ALA A 323 -21.80 -5.99 -10.56
N HIS A 324 -21.16 -7.06 -11.04
CA HIS A 324 -21.10 -7.41 -12.47
C HIS A 324 -20.59 -6.27 -13.35
N SER A 325 -19.57 -5.54 -12.86
CA SER A 325 -18.96 -4.45 -13.60
C SER A 325 -17.75 -4.93 -14.39
N ASP A 326 -17.60 -4.39 -15.60
CA ASP A 326 -16.37 -4.46 -16.36
C ASP A 326 -15.59 -3.16 -16.13
N PHE A 327 -14.26 -3.19 -16.12
CA PHE A 327 -13.49 -1.96 -16.02
C PHE A 327 -12.17 -2.02 -16.79
N ASP A 328 -11.74 -0.84 -17.23
CA ASP A 328 -10.40 -0.56 -17.78
C ASP A 328 -9.82 0.67 -17.07
N SER A 329 -8.56 0.60 -16.65
CA SER A 329 -7.90 1.71 -15.98
C SER A 329 -6.45 1.84 -16.41
N ILE A 330 -6.02 3.07 -16.68
CA ILE A 330 -4.63 3.42 -16.92
C ILE A 330 -4.23 4.57 -16.01
N ARG A 331 -3.05 4.44 -15.36
CA ARG A 331 -2.47 5.45 -14.48
C ARG A 331 -1.04 5.68 -14.92
N THR A 332 -0.65 6.92 -15.02
CA THR A 332 0.71 7.31 -15.44
C THR A 332 1.18 8.43 -14.55
N VAL A 333 2.22 8.18 -13.76
CA VAL A 333 2.89 9.19 -12.96
C VAL A 333 4.39 9.12 -13.24
N ILE A 334 4.97 10.25 -13.64
CA ILE A 334 6.41 10.40 -13.83
C ILE A 334 6.91 11.58 -13.02
N ARG A 335 8.11 11.45 -12.46
CA ARG A 335 8.73 12.49 -11.62
C ARG A 335 10.19 12.70 -12.05
N PRO A 336 10.47 13.44 -13.14
CA PRO A 336 11.81 13.85 -13.48
C PRO A 336 12.31 14.94 -12.52
N ALA A 337 13.59 14.86 -12.16
CA ALA A 337 14.24 15.83 -11.30
C ALA A 337 15.65 16.16 -11.78
N TRP A 338 16.01 17.44 -11.71
CA TRP A 338 17.36 17.94 -11.87
C TRP A 338 18.10 17.92 -10.55
N ILE A 339 19.23 17.26 -10.49
CA ILE A 339 20.13 17.15 -9.34
C ILE A 339 21.13 18.32 -9.41
N TRP A 340 20.96 19.31 -8.52
CA TRP A 340 21.91 20.41 -8.38
C TRP A 340 23.18 19.97 -7.66
N ASN A 341 22.99 19.18 -6.63
CA ASN A 341 24.01 18.52 -5.82
C ASN A 341 23.32 17.48 -4.91
N THR A 342 24.07 16.79 -4.05
CA THR A 342 23.57 15.77 -3.13
C THR A 342 22.46 16.27 -2.16
N TRP A 343 22.35 17.60 -1.99
CA TRP A 343 21.45 18.22 -1.01
C TRP A 343 20.23 18.90 -1.61
N ASN A 344 20.21 19.09 -2.94
CA ASN A 344 19.18 19.88 -3.61
C ASN A 344 18.76 19.25 -4.93
N GLN A 345 17.46 19.18 -5.13
CA GLN A 345 16.82 18.77 -6.38
C GLN A 345 15.64 19.67 -6.72
N THR A 346 15.40 19.89 -8.00
CA THR A 346 14.19 20.55 -8.50
C THR A 346 13.57 19.66 -9.57
N GLY A 347 12.28 19.46 -9.51
CA GLY A 347 11.61 18.57 -10.46
C GLY A 347 10.15 18.90 -10.70
N LEU A 348 9.58 18.10 -11.58
CA LEU A 348 8.16 18.06 -11.86
C LEU A 348 7.62 16.69 -11.46
N GLU A 349 6.35 16.62 -11.09
CA GLU A 349 5.59 15.38 -11.12
C GLU A 349 4.38 15.57 -12.02
N LEU A 350 4.23 14.70 -12.98
CA LEU A 350 3.13 14.70 -13.95
C LEU A 350 2.33 13.43 -13.75
N GLY A 351 1.09 13.58 -13.34
CA GLY A 351 0.15 12.49 -13.14
C GLY A 351 -1.04 12.61 -14.08
N TRP A 352 -1.45 11.49 -14.64
CA TRP A 352 -2.68 11.37 -15.42
C TRP A 352 -3.28 9.98 -15.25
N PHE A 353 -4.60 9.91 -15.14
CA PHE A 353 -5.30 8.64 -15.18
C PHE A 353 -6.61 8.74 -15.94
N LYS A 354 -7.05 7.58 -16.44
CA LYS A 354 -8.38 7.37 -16.96
C LYS A 354 -8.88 6.00 -16.53
N GLN A 355 -10.09 5.96 -16.01
CA GLN A 355 -10.81 4.72 -15.71
C GLN A 355 -12.19 4.77 -16.34
N GLN A 356 -12.61 3.63 -16.86
CA GLN A 356 -13.93 3.42 -17.42
C GLN A 356 -14.52 2.17 -16.77
N ASN A 357 -15.68 2.30 -16.15
CA ASN A 357 -16.45 1.18 -15.65
C ASN A 357 -17.74 1.04 -16.46
N LYS A 358 -18.10 -0.20 -16.77
CA LYS A 358 -19.38 -0.54 -17.38
C LYS A 358 -20.20 -1.32 -16.38
N THR A 359 -21.36 -0.79 -16.00
CA THR A 359 -22.26 -1.42 -15.05
C THR A 359 -22.96 -2.66 -15.63
N GLN A 360 -23.55 -3.48 -14.76
CA GLN A 360 -24.38 -4.63 -15.18
C GLN A 360 -25.50 -4.24 -16.16
N GLN A 361 -26.04 -3.03 -16.05
CA GLN A 361 -27.07 -2.50 -16.93
C GLN A 361 -26.50 -1.96 -18.25
N GLY A 362 -25.21 -2.06 -18.48
CA GLY A 362 -24.55 -1.60 -19.69
C GLY A 362 -24.26 -0.09 -19.72
N VAL A 363 -24.43 0.62 -18.60
CA VAL A 363 -24.07 2.04 -18.49
C VAL A 363 -22.56 2.17 -18.32
N THR A 364 -21.95 3.00 -19.15
CA THR A 364 -20.52 3.33 -19.07
C THR A 364 -20.32 4.59 -18.27
N LEU A 365 -19.46 4.52 -17.24
CA LEU A 365 -19.08 5.62 -16.36
C LEU A 365 -17.59 5.88 -16.50
N ASN A 366 -17.21 7.15 -16.60
CA ASN A 366 -15.82 7.57 -16.81
C ASN A 366 -15.33 8.42 -15.65
N GLU A 367 -14.08 8.21 -15.30
CA GLU A 367 -13.32 9.07 -14.38
C GLU A 367 -11.96 9.35 -14.98
N SER A 368 -11.56 10.62 -15.03
CA SER A 368 -10.23 10.99 -15.51
C SER A 368 -9.80 12.34 -14.98
N ALA A 369 -8.51 12.50 -14.78
CA ALA A 369 -7.91 13.75 -14.32
C ALA A 369 -6.42 13.80 -14.65
N TYR A 370 -5.85 14.99 -14.50
CA TYR A 370 -4.40 15.17 -14.49
C TYR A 370 -3.94 16.04 -13.33
N LYS A 371 -2.66 15.84 -12.96
CA LYS A 371 -1.97 16.64 -11.94
C LYS A 371 -0.61 17.06 -12.47
N THR A 372 -0.23 18.29 -12.17
CA THR A 372 1.12 18.82 -12.39
C THR A 372 1.64 19.40 -11.09
N THR A 373 2.79 18.95 -10.62
CA THR A 373 3.44 19.45 -9.41
C THR A 373 4.84 19.93 -9.76
N LEU A 374 5.13 21.20 -9.51
CA LEU A 374 6.50 21.74 -9.50
C LEU A 374 7.02 21.68 -8.07
N TRP A 375 8.24 21.22 -7.87
CA TRP A 375 8.79 21.06 -6.54
C TRP A 375 10.29 21.35 -6.48
N HIS A 376 10.74 21.74 -5.29
CA HIS A 376 12.15 21.82 -4.91
C HIS A 376 12.35 21.12 -3.57
N ALA A 377 13.38 20.29 -3.47
CA ALA A 377 13.66 19.52 -2.27
C ALA A 377 15.04 19.83 -1.70
N LEU A 378 15.07 20.01 -0.38
CA LEU A 378 16.25 19.91 0.45
C LEU A 378 16.29 18.49 1.00
N LYS A 379 17.35 17.72 0.71
CA LYS A 379 17.38 16.29 1.02
C LYS A 379 18.79 15.76 1.22
N VAL A 380 18.89 14.51 1.66
CA VAL A 380 20.15 13.79 1.80
C VAL A 380 20.18 12.65 0.79
N GLY A 381 21.06 12.77 -0.23
CA GLY A 381 21.17 11.79 -1.30
C GLY A 381 20.32 12.12 -2.54
N GLU A 382 20.54 11.38 -3.62
CA GLU A 382 20.00 11.70 -4.94
C GLU A 382 18.72 10.95 -5.29
N SER A 383 18.48 9.76 -4.71
CA SER A 383 17.31 8.94 -5.01
C SER A 383 16.00 9.69 -4.69
N ILE A 384 15.08 9.69 -5.64
CA ILE A 384 13.74 10.27 -5.46
C ILE A 384 12.90 9.39 -4.51
N LEU A 385 13.00 8.08 -4.68
CA LEU A 385 12.19 7.13 -3.92
C LEU A 385 12.81 6.76 -2.57
N GLY A 386 14.16 6.70 -2.49
CA GLY A 386 14.87 6.12 -1.35
C GLY A 386 15.57 7.10 -0.41
N SER A 387 15.93 8.31 -0.86
CA SER A 387 16.76 9.22 -0.04
C SER A 387 15.94 10.10 0.88
N ARG A 388 16.16 9.96 2.17
CA ARG A 388 15.55 10.77 3.27
C ARG A 388 16.60 11.07 4.33
N PRO A 389 16.47 12.14 5.15
CA PRO A 389 15.34 13.08 5.24
C PRO A 389 15.20 14.00 4.04
N GLU A 390 13.98 14.50 3.83
CA GLU A 390 13.64 15.41 2.75
C GLU A 390 12.64 16.46 3.22
N ILE A 391 12.85 17.73 2.82
CA ILE A 391 11.88 18.82 2.95
C ILE A 391 11.56 19.30 1.54
N ARG A 392 10.30 19.22 1.15
CA ARG A 392 9.81 19.55 -0.20
C ARG A 392 8.95 20.79 -0.17
N PHE A 393 9.30 21.78 -1.00
CA PHE A 393 8.44 22.91 -1.35
C PHE A 393 7.72 22.55 -2.64
N TYR A 394 6.43 22.75 -2.72
CA TYR A 394 5.68 22.39 -3.92
C TYR A 394 4.56 23.37 -4.28
N GLY A 395 4.24 23.42 -5.57
CA GLY A 395 3.01 23.95 -6.12
C GLY A 395 2.39 22.89 -7.02
N ALA A 396 1.15 22.50 -6.75
CA ALA A 396 0.43 21.46 -7.47
C ALA A 396 -0.87 21.98 -8.05
N TYR A 397 -1.20 21.53 -9.25
CA TYR A 397 -2.48 21.81 -9.91
C TYR A 397 -3.12 20.48 -10.32
N ILE A 398 -4.38 20.30 -9.93
CA ILE A 398 -5.20 19.14 -10.30
C ILE A 398 -6.40 19.64 -11.09
N ASN A 399 -6.75 18.91 -12.15
CA ASN A 399 -7.97 19.18 -12.92
C ASN A 399 -8.69 17.86 -13.27
N ILE A 400 -9.95 17.77 -12.89
CA ILE A 400 -10.84 16.65 -13.15
C ILE A 400 -11.48 16.85 -14.53
N LEU A 401 -11.31 15.88 -15.41
CA LEU A 401 -11.84 15.90 -16.78
C LEU A 401 -13.20 15.21 -16.85
N ASP A 402 -13.25 13.94 -16.43
CA ASP A 402 -14.46 13.13 -16.30
C ASP A 402 -14.67 12.78 -14.83
N ASN A 403 -15.92 12.75 -14.36
CA ASN A 403 -16.23 12.60 -12.94
C ASN A 403 -17.60 11.89 -12.76
N GLU A 404 -17.72 10.68 -13.32
CA GLU A 404 -18.98 9.93 -13.29
C GLU A 404 -18.94 8.78 -12.26
N LEU A 405 -17.74 8.38 -11.80
CA LEU A 405 -17.58 7.32 -10.81
C LEU A 405 -17.64 7.86 -9.39
N SER A 406 -16.86 8.90 -9.07
CA SER A 406 -16.78 9.43 -7.72
C SER A 406 -17.75 10.58 -7.44
N ASN A 407 -18.14 11.35 -8.46
CA ASN A 407 -18.83 12.62 -8.33
C ASN A 407 -18.10 13.61 -7.40
N PHE A 408 -16.78 13.46 -7.25
CA PHE A 408 -15.96 14.30 -6.38
C PHE A 408 -15.88 15.73 -6.92
N LYS A 409 -15.92 16.67 -6.03
CA LYS A 409 -15.70 18.10 -6.33
C LYS A 409 -14.85 18.71 -5.25
N PHE A 410 -13.92 19.55 -5.65
CA PHE A 410 -13.23 20.42 -4.72
C PHE A 410 -14.21 21.44 -4.08
N ASN A 411 -13.75 22.15 -3.07
CA ASN A 411 -14.55 23.19 -2.46
C ASN A 411 -15.11 24.15 -3.53
N GLU A 412 -16.23 24.82 -3.22
CA GLU A 412 -16.97 25.69 -4.15
C GLU A 412 -17.50 24.96 -5.40
N ASN A 413 -17.59 23.62 -5.34
CA ASN A 413 -17.98 22.76 -6.46
C ASN A 413 -17.02 22.84 -7.66
N SER A 414 -15.76 23.18 -7.44
CA SER A 414 -14.76 23.26 -8.50
C SER A 414 -14.34 21.89 -9.00
N LYS A 415 -13.95 21.81 -10.28
CA LYS A 415 -13.30 20.63 -10.89
C LYS A 415 -11.78 20.73 -10.86
N ASP A 416 -11.23 21.84 -10.43
CA ASP A 416 -9.81 22.07 -10.36
C ASP A 416 -9.40 22.68 -9.02
N GLU A 417 -8.16 22.47 -8.64
CA GLU A 417 -7.55 23.05 -7.45
C GLU A 417 -6.08 23.34 -7.69
N PHE A 418 -5.65 24.52 -7.29
CA PHE A 418 -4.23 24.85 -7.15
C PHE A 418 -3.86 24.84 -5.66
N MET A 419 -2.78 24.14 -5.33
CA MET A 419 -2.27 24.00 -3.96
C MET A 419 -0.80 24.36 -3.91
N ALA A 420 -0.38 24.94 -2.79
CA ALA A 420 1.04 25.16 -2.50
C ALA A 420 1.33 24.76 -1.07
N GLY A 421 2.52 24.24 -0.81
CA GLY A 421 2.88 23.80 0.53
C GLY A 421 4.32 23.40 0.70
N ILE A 422 4.59 22.93 1.92
CA ILE A 422 5.88 22.39 2.36
C ILE A 422 5.60 21.10 3.11
N GLN A 423 6.33 20.04 2.79
CA GLN A 423 6.20 18.74 3.45
C GLN A 423 7.57 18.19 3.84
N ALA A 424 7.70 17.71 5.07
CA ALA A 424 8.83 16.94 5.53
C ALA A 424 8.50 15.44 5.47
N GLU A 425 9.47 14.64 5.06
CA GLU A 425 9.38 13.18 5.07
C GLU A 425 10.71 12.59 5.53
N VAL A 426 10.65 11.67 6.49
CA VAL A 426 11.85 11.06 7.06
C VAL A 426 11.58 9.62 7.48
N TRP A 427 12.60 8.78 7.32
CA TRP A 427 12.72 7.49 7.99
C TRP A 427 14.13 7.30 8.55
N TRP A 428 14.26 6.48 9.59
CA TRP A 428 15.52 6.17 10.27
C TRP A 428 15.56 4.73 10.79
#